data_ad21d6ef30bbf1f163802cb93dedd9f9
#
_entry.id   ad21d6ef30bbf1f163802cb93dedd9f9
#
_cell.length_a   1.000
_cell.length_b   1.000
_cell.length_c   1.000
_cell.angle_alpha   90.00
_cell.angle_beta   90.00
_cell.angle_gamma   90.00
#
_symmetry.space_group_name_H-M   'P 1'
#
loop_
_entity.id
_entity.type
_entity.pdbx_description
1 polymer ?
#
loop_
_entity_poly.entity_id
_entity_poly.type
_entity_poly.pdbx_seq_one_letter_code
_entity_poly.pdbx_strand_id
1 'polypeptide(L)'
;MGIEQFPEIESFQKLPHRVIVKGGSSHFDPKEGAELRGIIINNIGQPICDVSVNLVIFDDRERPVLSTSMPPDPAMLPQGAIGAFHFQLKDFPSEIKSYYLYSSWKYDEKSH
;
A
#
# COMPACT_ATOMS: atom_id res chain seq x y z
N MET A 1 9.88 -1.67 -19.69
CA MET A 1 9.28 -0.85 -18.75
C MET A 1 9.48 -1.16 -17.30
N GLY A 2 9.55 -2.40 -16.91
CA GLY A 2 9.67 -2.73 -15.52
C GLY A 2 10.81 -2.01 -14.82
N ILE A 3 11.85 -1.74 -15.54
CA ILE A 3 13.01 -1.12 -14.95
C ILE A 3 12.72 0.27 -14.45
N GLU A 4 11.86 0.98 -15.13
CA GLU A 4 11.56 2.34 -14.73
C GLU A 4 10.85 2.40 -13.42
N GLN A 5 10.31 1.28 -13.00
CA GLN A 5 9.63 1.23 -11.72
C GLN A 5 10.60 1.23 -10.57
N PHE A 6 11.87 1.03 -10.86
CA PHE A 6 12.87 0.95 -9.80
C PHE A 6 13.90 2.08 -9.81
N PRO A 7 13.74 3.14 -10.60
CA PRO A 7 14.69 4.24 -10.44
C PRO A 7 14.62 4.81 -9.04
N GLU A 8 13.52 4.57 -8.36
CA GLU A 8 13.39 5.02 -6.98
C GLU A 8 14.43 4.40 -6.08
N ILE A 9 14.93 3.23 -6.42
CA ILE A 9 15.94 2.60 -5.60
C ILE A 9 17.20 3.45 -5.60
N GLU A 10 17.58 3.96 -6.75
CA GLU A 10 18.75 4.79 -6.85
C GLU A 10 18.55 6.16 -6.22
N SER A 11 17.33 6.65 -6.25
CA SER A 11 17.04 7.95 -5.69
C SER A 11 16.27 7.85 -4.38
N PHE A 12 16.48 6.76 -3.66
CA PHE A 12 15.79 6.55 -2.40
C PHE A 12 15.96 7.73 -1.44
N GLN A 13 17.12 8.34 -1.45
CA GLN A 13 17.37 9.48 -0.59
C GLN A 13 16.56 10.70 -0.95
N LYS A 14 16.00 10.71 -2.16
CA LYS A 14 15.16 11.81 -2.62
C LYS A 14 13.69 11.59 -2.38
N LEU A 15 13.34 10.45 -1.79
CA LEU A 15 11.94 10.17 -1.49
C LEU A 15 11.41 11.17 -0.47
N PRO A 16 10.12 11.46 -0.53
CA PRO A 16 9.52 12.35 0.46
C PRO A 16 9.73 11.82 1.87
N HIS A 17 9.88 12.73 2.81
CA HIS A 17 10.08 12.38 4.21
C HIS A 17 8.73 12.03 4.83
N ARG A 18 8.24 10.84 4.53
CA ARG A 18 6.93 10.38 4.98
C ARG A 18 6.86 8.87 4.82
N VAL A 19 5.72 8.30 5.24
CA VAL A 19 5.42 6.90 4.97
C VAL A 19 4.81 6.83 3.58
N ILE A 20 5.40 6.01 2.73
CA ILE A 20 5.04 5.94 1.31
C ILE A 20 4.42 4.60 1.00
N VAL A 21 3.24 4.62 0.36
CA VAL A 21 2.58 3.40 -0.10
C VAL A 21 2.64 3.38 -1.62
N LYS A 22 3.13 2.28 -2.19
CA LYS A 22 3.21 2.13 -3.64
C LYS A 22 2.55 0.84 -4.07
N GLY A 23 1.58 0.96 -4.96
CA GLY A 23 1.00 -0.20 -5.62
C GLY A 23 1.97 -0.74 -6.64
N GLY A 24 2.14 -2.05 -6.67
CA GLY A 24 3.00 -2.72 -7.63
C GLY A 24 2.21 -3.31 -8.77
N SER A 25 1.57 -4.44 -8.53
CA SER A 25 0.80 -5.11 -9.57
C SER A 25 -0.64 -5.25 -9.14
N SER A 26 -1.55 -5.22 -10.12
CA SER A 26 -2.96 -5.39 -9.86
C SER A 26 -3.57 -6.26 -10.94
N HIS A 27 -4.56 -7.05 -10.56
CA HIS A 27 -5.28 -7.91 -11.47
C HIS A 27 -6.73 -7.99 -10.99
N PHE A 28 -7.65 -7.63 -11.86
CA PHE A 28 -9.06 -7.64 -11.52
C PHE A 28 -9.80 -8.54 -12.50
N ASP A 29 -10.34 -9.64 -11.98
CA ASP A 29 -11.09 -10.60 -12.78
C ASP A 29 -12.43 -10.81 -12.10
N PRO A 30 -13.55 -10.51 -12.78
CA PRO A 30 -14.88 -10.67 -12.18
C PRO A 30 -15.17 -12.09 -11.72
N LYS A 31 -14.52 -13.08 -12.31
CA LYS A 31 -14.74 -14.48 -11.95
C LYS A 31 -13.81 -14.97 -10.86
N GLU A 32 -12.56 -14.55 -10.88
CA GLU A 32 -11.55 -15.07 -9.97
C GLU A 32 -11.28 -14.16 -8.78
N GLY A 33 -11.73 -12.92 -8.85
CA GLY A 33 -11.48 -11.98 -7.79
C GLY A 33 -10.42 -10.96 -8.18
N ALA A 34 -9.97 -10.20 -7.20
CA ALA A 34 -9.01 -9.15 -7.42
C ALA A 34 -7.76 -9.38 -6.58
N GLU A 35 -6.61 -9.03 -7.13
CA GLU A 35 -5.35 -9.04 -6.41
C GLU A 35 -4.67 -7.70 -6.60
N LEU A 36 -4.10 -7.21 -5.51
CA LEU A 36 -3.33 -5.97 -5.54
C LEU A 36 -2.14 -6.14 -4.61
N ARG A 37 -0.94 -6.02 -5.16
CA ARG A 37 0.30 -6.15 -4.41
C ARG A 37 1.05 -4.84 -4.42
N GLY A 38 1.81 -4.60 -3.38
CA GLY A 38 2.62 -3.40 -3.32
C GLY A 38 3.54 -3.40 -2.13
N ILE A 39 4.13 -2.25 -1.90
CA ILE A 39 5.06 -2.07 -0.79
C ILE A 39 4.72 -0.80 -0.03
N ILE A 40 5.19 -0.76 1.21
CA ILE A 40 5.11 0.42 2.04
C ILE A 40 6.51 0.70 2.57
N ILE A 41 6.91 1.95 2.53
CA ILE A 41 8.25 2.37 2.91
C ILE A 41 8.14 3.36 4.05
N ASN A 42 8.86 3.09 5.13
CA ASN A 42 8.91 4.05 6.23
C ASN A 42 10.11 5.00 6.01
N ASN A 43 9.80 6.21 5.61
CA ASN A 43 10.82 7.25 5.45
C ASN A 43 10.48 8.50 6.26
N ILE A 44 9.90 8.28 7.45
CA ILE A 44 9.44 9.40 8.26
C ILE A 44 10.44 9.83 9.34
N GLY A 45 11.55 9.11 9.45
CA GLY A 45 12.60 9.51 10.39
C GLY A 45 12.61 8.78 11.69
N GLN A 46 11.64 7.91 11.96
CA GLN A 46 11.59 7.13 13.19
C GLN A 46 10.77 5.88 12.98
N PRO A 47 10.92 4.88 13.85
CA PRO A 47 10.18 3.63 13.71
C PRO A 47 8.68 3.84 13.85
N ILE A 48 7.91 3.02 13.14
CA ILE A 48 6.45 3.03 13.23
C ILE A 48 5.96 1.61 13.50
N CYS A 49 4.78 1.51 14.10
CA CYS A 49 4.14 0.23 14.40
C CYS A 49 2.65 0.32 14.10
N ASP A 50 1.97 -0.80 14.28
CA ASP A 50 0.53 -0.91 14.00
C ASP A 50 0.23 -0.37 12.62
N VAL A 51 1.07 -0.71 11.66
CA VAL A 51 0.93 -0.21 10.30
C VAL A 51 -0.20 -0.94 9.60
N SER A 52 -1.01 -0.19 8.91
CA SER A 52 -2.11 -0.73 8.11
C SER A 52 -2.08 -0.09 6.73
N VAL A 53 -2.28 -0.91 5.72
CA VAL A 53 -2.48 -0.42 4.36
C VAL A 53 -3.97 -0.47 4.10
N ASN A 54 -4.52 0.63 3.62
CA ASN A 54 -5.94 0.78 3.41
C ASN A 54 -6.23 0.95 1.94
N LEU A 55 -7.23 0.22 1.47
CA LEU A 55 -7.63 0.22 0.07
C LEU A 55 -9.08 0.65 -0.04
N VAL A 56 -9.33 1.63 -0.91
CA VAL A 56 -10.69 2.06 -1.24
C VAL A 56 -10.86 1.93 -2.74
N ILE A 57 -11.94 1.29 -3.14
CA ILE A 57 -12.26 1.07 -4.55
C ILE A 57 -13.45 1.94 -4.92
N PHE A 58 -13.34 2.61 -6.06
CA PHE A 58 -14.37 3.54 -6.56
C PHE A 58 -15.00 3.04 -7.84
N ASP A 59 -16.29 3.31 -7.99
CA ASP A 59 -17.01 2.98 -9.22
C ASP A 59 -16.83 4.12 -10.26
N ASP A 60 -17.57 4.00 -11.37
CA ASP A 60 -17.47 4.96 -12.46
C ASP A 60 -18.07 6.33 -12.10
N ARG A 61 -18.76 6.44 -10.98
CA ARG A 61 -19.28 7.71 -10.48
C ARG A 61 -18.46 8.26 -9.34
N GLU A 62 -17.26 7.70 -9.16
CA GLU A 62 -16.34 8.11 -8.11
C GLU A 62 -16.90 7.92 -6.70
N ARG A 63 -17.77 6.92 -6.54
CA ARG A 63 -18.30 6.57 -5.23
C ARG A 63 -17.52 5.41 -4.66
N PRO A 64 -17.20 5.45 -3.36
CA PRO A 64 -16.52 4.29 -2.75
C PRO A 64 -17.50 3.13 -2.65
N VAL A 65 -17.12 2.01 -3.23
CA VAL A 65 -17.94 0.81 -3.23
C VAL A 65 -17.35 -0.31 -2.40
N LEU A 66 -16.09 -0.20 -2.03
CA LEU A 66 -15.45 -1.18 -1.16
C LEU A 66 -14.29 -0.52 -0.44
N SER A 67 -14.15 -0.84 0.83
CA SER A 67 -13.06 -0.35 1.65
C SER A 67 -12.56 -1.49 2.51
N THR A 68 -11.25 -1.74 2.49
CA THR A 68 -10.66 -2.82 3.27
C THR A 68 -9.25 -2.45 3.68
N SER A 69 -8.72 -3.17 4.67
CA SER A 69 -7.41 -2.88 5.22
C SER A 69 -6.69 -4.15 5.56
N MET A 70 -5.36 -4.08 5.57
CA MET A 70 -4.55 -5.19 6.05
C MET A 70 -3.21 -4.66 6.54
N PRO A 71 -2.57 -5.36 7.48
CA PRO A 71 -1.21 -4.99 7.84
C PRO A 71 -0.24 -5.42 6.74
N PRO A 72 0.84 -4.70 6.56
CA PRO A 72 1.92 -5.19 5.69
C PRO A 72 2.75 -6.21 6.43
N ASP A 73 3.65 -6.85 5.75
CA ASP A 73 4.60 -7.78 6.33
C ASP A 73 6.01 -7.21 6.17
N PRO A 74 6.63 -6.80 7.25
CA PRO A 74 6.15 -6.78 8.64
C PRO A 74 5.26 -5.57 8.94
N ALA A 75 4.52 -5.64 10.05
CA ALA A 75 3.63 -4.56 10.46
C ALA A 75 4.32 -3.52 11.33
N MET A 76 5.56 -3.77 11.70
CA MET A 76 6.41 -2.80 12.38
C MET A 76 7.55 -2.47 11.44
N LEU A 77 7.78 -1.19 11.22
CA LEU A 77 8.77 -0.75 10.24
C LEU A 77 9.75 0.22 10.88
N PRO A 78 11.00 -0.20 11.07
CA PRO A 78 12.06 0.75 11.42
C PRO A 78 12.24 1.79 10.33
N GLN A 79 12.92 2.87 10.65
CA GLN A 79 13.23 3.89 9.65
C GLN A 79 13.96 3.26 8.47
N GLY A 80 13.47 3.53 7.27
CA GLY A 80 14.08 3.01 6.04
C GLY A 80 13.61 1.63 5.65
N ALA A 81 12.80 0.98 6.49
CA ALA A 81 12.36 -0.38 6.20
C ALA A 81 11.21 -0.40 5.19
N ILE A 82 11.12 -1.53 4.50
CA ILE A 82 10.09 -1.74 3.49
C ILE A 82 9.27 -2.95 3.90
N GLY A 83 7.96 -2.80 3.87
CA GLY A 83 7.03 -3.91 4.07
C GLY A 83 6.28 -4.21 2.80
N ALA A 84 5.76 -5.41 2.68
CA ALA A 84 4.99 -5.82 1.52
C ALA A 84 3.55 -6.07 1.91
N PHE A 85 2.63 -5.77 0.99
CA PHE A 85 1.22 -6.08 1.22
C PHE A 85 0.62 -6.74 0.00
N HIS A 86 -0.43 -7.51 0.25
CA HIS A 86 -1.09 -8.26 -0.81
C HIS A 86 -2.58 -8.37 -0.47
N PHE A 87 -3.39 -7.62 -1.18
CA PHE A 87 -4.84 -7.71 -1.07
C PHE A 87 -5.35 -8.78 -2.00
N GLN A 88 -6.20 -9.66 -1.49
CA GLN A 88 -6.93 -10.64 -2.28
C GLN A 88 -8.40 -10.47 -1.96
N LEU A 89 -9.19 -10.15 -2.98
CA LEU A 89 -10.61 -9.91 -2.83
C LEU A 89 -11.37 -10.91 -3.67
N LYS A 90 -12.16 -11.76 -3.03
CA LYS A 90 -12.94 -12.76 -3.76
C LYS A 90 -14.17 -12.14 -4.40
N ASP A 91 -14.77 -11.20 -3.68
CA ASP A 91 -15.96 -10.52 -4.18
C ASP A 91 -15.64 -9.04 -4.28
N PHE A 92 -15.79 -8.49 -5.44
CA PHE A 92 -15.58 -7.07 -5.63
C PHE A 92 -16.55 -6.58 -6.70
N PRO A 93 -16.82 -5.27 -6.73
CA PRO A 93 -17.74 -4.71 -7.72
C PRO A 93 -17.24 -4.98 -9.12
N SER A 94 -18.15 -5.36 -10.01
CA SER A 94 -17.78 -5.66 -11.38
C SER A 94 -17.29 -4.44 -12.15
N GLU A 95 -17.61 -3.26 -11.67
CA GLU A 95 -17.20 -2.03 -12.33
C GLU A 95 -16.28 -1.24 -11.43
N ILE A 96 -14.99 -1.41 -11.65
CA ILE A 96 -13.97 -0.67 -10.91
C ILE A 96 -13.39 0.38 -11.84
N LYS A 97 -13.50 1.63 -11.44
CA LYS A 97 -12.88 2.70 -12.19
C LYS A 97 -11.48 3.01 -11.67
N SER A 98 -11.35 3.06 -10.36
CA SER A 98 -10.09 3.42 -9.75
C SER A 98 -10.03 2.91 -8.33
N TYR A 99 -8.84 2.94 -7.76
CA TYR A 99 -8.65 2.60 -6.36
C TYR A 99 -7.66 3.57 -5.74
N TYR A 100 -7.68 3.64 -4.42
CA TYR A 100 -6.80 4.51 -3.68
C TYR A 100 -6.20 3.74 -2.52
N LEU A 101 -4.89 3.89 -2.32
CA LEU A 101 -4.16 3.26 -1.23
C LEU A 101 -3.65 4.33 -0.31
N TYR A 102 -3.80 4.10 1.00
CA TYR A 102 -3.20 4.98 1.98
C TYR A 102 -2.84 4.18 3.22
N SER A 103 -1.98 4.72 4.04
CA SER A 103 -1.52 4.03 5.24
C SER A 103 -1.99 4.73 6.49
N SER A 104 -2.09 3.94 7.57
CA SER A 104 -2.24 4.46 8.91
C SER A 104 -1.24 3.73 9.79
N TRP A 105 -0.77 4.40 10.82
CA TRP A 105 0.30 3.86 11.65
C TRP A 105 0.44 4.69 12.92
N LYS A 106 1.28 4.20 13.84
CA LYS A 106 1.63 4.91 15.06
C LYS A 106 3.14 4.92 15.20
N TYR A 107 3.65 5.94 15.86
CA TYR A 107 5.07 5.93 16.19
C TYR A 107 5.34 4.85 17.21
N ASP A 108 6.44 4.14 17.01
CA ASP A 108 6.84 3.07 17.94
C ASP A 108 7.67 3.69 19.05
N GLU A 109 7.00 4.09 20.11
CA GLU A 109 7.67 4.75 21.23
C GLU A 109 8.45 3.78 22.10
N LYS A 110 8.26 2.48 21.92
CA LYS A 110 8.94 1.48 22.70
C LYS A 110 10.33 1.16 22.19
N SER A 111 10.71 1.72 21.07
CA SER A 111 11.98 1.39 20.44
C SER A 111 13.12 2.30 20.90
N HIS A 112 12.94 3.02 21.98
CA HIS A 112 14.02 3.84 22.51
C HIS A 112 15.09 3.00 23.13
#